data_a4135fac2d7b8d15bf0e1777ac82cf73
#
_entry.id   a4135fac2d7b8d15bf0e1777ac82cf73
#
_cell.length_a   1.000
_cell.length_b   1.000
_cell.length_c   1.000
_cell.angle_alpha   90.00
_cell.angle_beta   90.00
_cell.angle_gamma   90.00
#
_symmetry.space_group_name_H-M   'P 1'
#
loop_
_entity.id
_entity.type
_entity.pdbx_description
1 polymer ?
#
loop_
_entity_poly.entity_id
_entity_poly.type
_entity_poly.pdbx_seq_one_letter_code
_entity_poly.pdbx_strand_id
1 'polypeptide(L)'
;MLNSRNSLLAILCGVCLAATGMADELMIFPNDDQSKEKQEEDKFACYSWAKGETGFDPMSPATVTEAPPKQEAQQGGVAKGAVRGAALGQIIGGDSSSTGTGAAAGAVIGGMRRNDQKRKEQQAQQQWEQEQVAIYTENRNRYNRAYAACLEGKDYTVR
;
A
#
# COMPACT_ATOMS: atom_id res chain seq x y z
N MET A 1 7.35 -38.74 -35.89
CA MET A 1 8.29 -37.65 -35.50
C MET A 1 7.62 -36.33 -35.77
N LEU A 2 6.80 -35.82 -34.87
CA LEU A 2 6.09 -34.55 -35.00
C LEU A 2 6.64 -33.57 -33.98
N ASN A 3 7.00 -32.42 -34.48
CA ASN A 3 7.70 -31.33 -33.81
C ASN A 3 6.95 -30.77 -32.60
N SER A 4 7.51 -31.03 -31.43
CA SER A 4 7.12 -30.48 -30.13
C SER A 4 7.66 -29.04 -29.86
N ARG A 5 7.89 -28.23 -30.89
CA ARG A 5 8.56 -26.93 -30.73
C ARG A 5 7.64 -25.70 -30.88
N ASN A 6 6.35 -25.88 -31.14
CA ASN A 6 5.43 -24.74 -31.43
C ASN A 6 4.36 -24.48 -30.36
N SER A 7 4.40 -25.17 -29.20
CA SER A 7 3.37 -24.92 -28.15
C SER A 7 3.80 -24.00 -27.01
N LEU A 8 4.95 -23.34 -27.11
CA LEU A 8 5.49 -22.50 -26.02
C LEU A 8 5.37 -20.99 -26.24
N LEU A 9 4.63 -20.54 -27.27
CA LEU A 9 4.55 -19.11 -27.59
C LEU A 9 3.17 -18.48 -27.37
N ALA A 10 2.26 -19.11 -26.65
CA ALA A 10 0.87 -18.62 -26.54
C ALA A 10 0.44 -18.23 -25.12
N ILE A 11 1.35 -18.05 -24.15
CA ILE A 11 0.98 -17.64 -22.79
C ILE A 11 1.87 -16.46 -22.37
N LEU A 12 1.71 -15.33 -23.01
CA LEU A 12 2.26 -14.07 -22.50
C LEU A 12 1.44 -12.88 -22.98
N CYS A 13 0.17 -12.87 -22.65
CA CYS A 13 -0.64 -11.65 -22.75
C CYS A 13 -1.56 -11.58 -21.53
N GLY A 14 -0.96 -11.69 -20.34
CA GLY A 14 -1.58 -11.33 -19.06
C GLY A 14 -1.63 -9.81 -19.00
N VAL A 15 -2.74 -9.24 -19.42
CA VAL A 15 -3.08 -7.83 -19.33
C VAL A 15 -2.99 -7.42 -17.87
N CYS A 16 -1.92 -6.70 -17.50
CA CYS A 16 -1.91 -5.83 -16.32
C CYS A 16 -2.92 -4.71 -16.59
N LEU A 17 -4.20 -4.92 -16.24
CA LEU A 17 -5.08 -3.81 -15.94
C LEU A 17 -4.57 -3.18 -14.63
N ALA A 18 -3.61 -2.27 -14.77
CA ALA A 18 -3.39 -1.25 -13.76
C ALA A 18 -4.71 -0.47 -13.71
N ALA A 19 -5.53 -0.72 -12.71
CA ALA A 19 -6.59 0.18 -12.31
C ALA A 19 -5.88 1.48 -11.87
N THR A 20 -5.65 2.38 -12.82
CA THR A 20 -5.38 3.77 -12.52
C THR A 20 -6.61 4.26 -11.79
N GLY A 21 -6.52 4.36 -10.46
CA GLY A 21 -7.49 5.07 -9.66
C GLY A 21 -7.59 6.47 -10.23
N MET A 22 -8.58 6.70 -11.08
CA MET A 22 -8.95 8.03 -11.54
C MET A 22 -9.33 8.79 -10.28
N ALA A 23 -8.51 9.75 -9.88
CA ALA A 23 -8.95 10.79 -8.98
C ALA A 23 -10.14 11.42 -9.67
N ASP A 24 -11.32 11.30 -9.05
CA ASP A 24 -12.56 11.87 -9.55
C ASP A 24 -12.39 13.39 -9.52
N GLU A 25 -12.04 13.95 -10.69
CA GLU A 25 -11.83 15.39 -10.85
C GLU A 25 -13.21 16.01 -11.05
N LEU A 26 -13.63 16.85 -10.11
CA LEU A 26 -14.91 17.52 -10.17
C LEU A 26 -14.96 18.47 -11.38
N MET A 27 -15.92 18.23 -12.26
CA MET A 27 -16.22 19.13 -13.37
C MET A 27 -17.23 20.18 -12.90
N ILE A 28 -16.84 21.46 -12.97
CA ILE A 28 -17.61 22.60 -12.49
C ILE A 28 -18.08 23.42 -13.68
N PHE A 29 -19.39 23.55 -13.84
CA PHE A 29 -20.03 24.30 -14.90
C PHE A 29 -20.72 25.53 -14.30
N PRO A 30 -20.27 26.75 -14.65
CA PRO A 30 -20.96 27.98 -14.23
C PRO A 30 -22.27 28.12 -14.98
N ASN A 31 -23.22 28.86 -14.41
CA ASN A 31 -24.39 29.35 -15.12
C ASN A 31 -24.04 30.50 -16.08
N ASP A 32 -24.89 30.71 -17.10
CA ASP A 32 -24.60 31.55 -18.29
C ASP A 32 -24.24 33.02 -18.00
N ASP A 33 -24.61 33.57 -16.83
CA ASP A 33 -24.42 34.99 -16.51
C ASP A 33 -23.29 35.28 -15.49
N GLN A 34 -22.47 34.28 -15.14
CA GLN A 34 -21.40 34.47 -14.15
C GLN A 34 -20.10 34.93 -14.80
N SER A 35 -19.60 36.12 -14.40
CA SER A 35 -18.30 36.60 -14.84
C SER A 35 -17.16 35.71 -14.32
N LYS A 36 -15.99 35.73 -14.99
CA LYS A 36 -14.83 34.94 -14.57
C LYS A 36 -14.34 35.33 -13.17
N GLU A 37 -14.37 36.62 -12.85
CA GLU A 37 -14.00 37.13 -11.52
C GLU A 37 -14.93 36.56 -10.44
N LYS A 38 -16.24 36.49 -10.73
CA LYS A 38 -17.22 35.91 -9.80
C LYS A 38 -16.99 34.40 -9.62
N GLN A 39 -16.66 33.69 -10.68
CA GLN A 39 -16.35 32.28 -10.63
C GLN A 39 -15.13 31.98 -9.75
N GLU A 40 -14.06 32.78 -9.85
CA GLU A 40 -12.85 32.63 -9.00
C GLU A 40 -13.15 32.95 -7.53
N GLU A 41 -13.91 34.01 -7.26
CA GLU A 41 -14.33 34.34 -5.89
C GLU A 41 -15.14 33.21 -5.27
N ASP A 42 -16.14 32.67 -5.98
CA ASP A 42 -17.01 31.62 -5.50
C ASP A 42 -16.23 30.29 -5.27
N LYS A 43 -15.37 29.91 -6.20
CA LYS A 43 -14.48 28.74 -6.05
C LYS A 43 -13.59 28.88 -4.83
N PHE A 44 -12.99 30.06 -4.61
CA PHE A 44 -12.15 30.28 -3.44
C PHE A 44 -12.94 30.27 -2.13
N ALA A 45 -14.12 30.87 -2.11
CA ALA A 45 -15.00 30.86 -0.95
C ALA A 45 -15.43 29.42 -0.59
N CYS A 46 -15.83 28.62 -1.59
CA CYS A 46 -16.21 27.23 -1.38
C CYS A 46 -15.01 26.34 -1.01
N TYR A 47 -13.82 26.58 -1.56
CA TYR A 47 -12.58 25.93 -1.14
C TYR A 47 -12.31 26.17 0.35
N SER A 48 -12.36 27.41 0.77
CA SER A 48 -12.07 27.80 2.16
C SER A 48 -13.09 27.21 3.13
N TRP A 49 -14.37 27.23 2.75
CA TRP A 49 -15.44 26.64 3.54
C TRP A 49 -15.31 25.11 3.63
N ALA A 50 -15.16 24.41 2.51
CA ALA A 50 -15.02 22.95 2.49
C ALA A 50 -13.79 22.45 3.26
N LYS A 51 -12.67 23.18 3.15
CA LYS A 51 -11.48 22.95 3.98
C LYS A 51 -11.76 23.10 5.46
N GLY A 52 -12.50 24.13 5.87
CA GLY A 52 -12.89 24.36 7.26
C GLY A 52 -13.80 23.25 7.80
N GLU A 53 -14.81 22.84 7.02
CA GLU A 53 -15.79 21.82 7.41
C GLU A 53 -15.18 20.41 7.49
N THR A 54 -14.23 20.09 6.61
CA THR A 54 -13.70 18.71 6.52
C THR A 54 -12.36 18.54 7.20
N GLY A 55 -11.64 19.63 7.47
CA GLY A 55 -10.26 19.61 7.94
C GLY A 55 -9.25 19.15 6.90
N PHE A 56 -9.69 18.85 5.66
CA PHE A 56 -8.83 18.38 4.58
C PHE A 56 -8.48 19.52 3.62
N ASP A 57 -7.19 19.68 3.34
CA ASP A 57 -6.67 20.66 2.38
C ASP A 57 -6.12 19.96 1.14
N PRO A 58 -6.84 20.02 -0.02
CA PRO A 58 -6.38 19.39 -1.24
C PRO A 58 -5.11 20.00 -1.84
N MET A 59 -4.74 21.22 -1.42
CA MET A 59 -3.53 21.92 -1.86
C MET A 59 -2.31 21.55 -1.02
N SER A 60 -2.53 20.89 0.12
CA SER A 60 -1.43 20.40 0.96
C SER A 60 -0.87 19.07 0.46
N PRO A 61 0.44 18.84 0.57
CA PRO A 61 1.01 17.53 0.27
C PRO A 61 0.33 16.42 1.08
N ALA A 62 0.14 15.26 0.46
CA ALA A 62 -0.37 14.09 1.17
C ALA A 62 0.58 13.73 2.32
N THR A 63 0.05 13.68 3.54
CA THR A 63 0.79 13.29 4.74
C THR A 63 0.27 11.98 5.27
N VAL A 64 1.19 11.12 5.73
CA VAL A 64 0.80 9.88 6.41
C VAL A 64 0.29 10.20 7.81
N THR A 65 -0.80 9.55 8.23
CA THR A 65 -1.42 9.75 9.54
C THR A 65 -0.77 8.90 10.63
N GLU A 66 -0.14 7.80 10.25
CA GLU A 66 0.51 6.86 11.16
C GLU A 66 1.91 6.50 10.70
N ALA A 67 2.79 6.23 11.65
CA ALA A 67 4.13 5.77 11.34
C ALA A 67 4.09 4.36 10.70
N PRO A 68 4.96 4.08 9.71
CA PRO A 68 5.01 2.76 9.10
C PRO A 68 5.37 1.67 10.13
N PRO A 69 4.92 0.42 9.91
CA PRO A 69 5.25 -0.70 10.78
C PRO A 69 6.76 -0.86 10.94
N LYS A 70 7.21 -1.09 12.18
CA LYS A 70 8.62 -1.32 12.46
C LYS A 70 9.08 -2.61 11.80
N GLN A 71 10.10 -2.52 10.97
CA GLN A 71 10.77 -3.69 10.40
C GLN A 71 11.85 -4.16 11.38
N GLU A 72 11.56 -5.24 12.11
CA GLU A 72 12.54 -5.89 12.97
C GLU A 72 13.37 -6.87 12.14
N ALA A 73 14.46 -6.42 11.57
CA ALA A 73 15.41 -7.30 10.90
C ALA A 73 15.99 -8.30 11.92
N GLN A 74 15.44 -9.51 12.00
CA GLN A 74 16.06 -10.60 12.77
C GLN A 74 17.36 -11.02 12.08
N GLN A 75 18.45 -10.39 12.50
CA GLN A 75 19.78 -10.82 12.14
C GLN A 75 20.09 -12.13 12.87
N GLY A 76 20.57 -13.12 12.12
CA GLY A 76 21.11 -14.35 12.69
C GLY A 76 20.14 -15.52 12.89
N GLY A 77 18.95 -15.54 12.25
CA GLY A 77 18.01 -16.66 12.37
C GLY A 77 18.60 -18.00 11.95
N VAL A 78 19.40 -18.02 10.87
CA VAL A 78 20.09 -19.22 10.40
C VAL A 78 21.19 -19.64 11.40
N ALA A 79 22.01 -18.70 11.86
CA ALA A 79 23.09 -18.99 12.83
C ALA A 79 22.53 -19.45 14.19
N LYS A 80 21.50 -18.78 14.71
CA LYS A 80 20.83 -19.21 15.95
C LYS A 80 20.15 -20.58 15.81
N GLY A 81 19.55 -20.87 14.65
CA GLY A 81 18.96 -22.18 14.36
C GLY A 81 20.00 -23.28 14.28
N ALA A 82 21.12 -23.03 13.61
CA ALA A 82 22.24 -23.97 13.51
C ALA A 82 22.86 -24.30 14.88
N VAL A 83 23.12 -23.29 15.70
CA VAL A 83 23.67 -23.49 17.06
C VAL A 83 22.73 -24.31 17.93
N ARG A 84 21.43 -24.00 17.94
CA ARG A 84 20.45 -24.77 18.72
C ARG A 84 20.28 -26.19 18.20
N GLY A 85 20.28 -26.38 16.87
CA GLY A 85 20.20 -27.70 16.25
C GLY A 85 21.44 -28.55 16.54
N ALA A 86 22.65 -27.95 16.51
CA ALA A 86 23.88 -28.61 16.86
C ALA A 86 23.90 -29.09 18.34
N ALA A 87 23.46 -28.23 19.26
CA ALA A 87 23.37 -28.59 20.68
C ALA A 87 22.41 -29.75 20.94
N LEU A 88 21.23 -29.74 20.27
CA LEU A 88 20.27 -30.85 20.39
C LEU A 88 20.80 -32.13 19.74
N GLY A 89 21.47 -32.04 18.59
CA GLY A 89 22.09 -33.18 17.93
C GLY A 89 23.14 -33.85 18.79
N GLN A 90 23.97 -33.09 19.52
CA GLN A 90 24.98 -33.62 20.44
C GLN A 90 24.35 -34.29 21.67
N ILE A 91 23.27 -33.74 22.22
CA ILE A 91 22.57 -34.31 23.37
C ILE A 91 21.87 -35.64 23.02
N ILE A 92 21.28 -35.74 21.84
CA ILE A 92 20.48 -36.92 21.44
C ILE A 92 21.35 -37.99 20.81
N GLY A 93 22.33 -37.61 19.97
CA GLY A 93 23.09 -38.51 19.13
C GLY A 93 24.51 -38.87 19.69
N GLY A 94 25.06 -38.04 20.58
CA GLY A 94 26.33 -38.28 21.25
C GLY A 94 27.57 -38.24 20.36
N ASP A 95 27.46 -37.99 19.09
CA ASP A 95 28.55 -37.99 18.13
C ASP A 95 28.62 -36.70 17.26
N SER A 96 29.76 -36.55 16.57
CA SER A 96 29.97 -35.35 15.73
C SER A 96 29.10 -35.35 14.44
N SER A 97 28.63 -36.49 13.97
CA SER A 97 27.77 -36.60 12.79
C SER A 97 26.34 -36.16 13.12
N SER A 98 25.83 -36.52 14.26
CA SER A 98 24.53 -36.06 14.80
C SER A 98 24.52 -34.57 15.08
N THR A 99 25.64 -34.01 15.56
CA THR A 99 25.82 -32.57 15.75
C THR A 99 25.75 -31.82 14.42
N GLY A 100 26.40 -32.35 13.37
CA GLY A 100 26.40 -31.79 12.02
C GLY A 100 24.99 -31.81 11.38
N THR A 101 24.28 -32.92 11.50
CA THR A 101 22.91 -33.07 11.01
C THR A 101 21.94 -32.16 11.75
N GLY A 102 22.06 -32.04 13.07
CA GLY A 102 21.25 -31.12 13.89
C GLY A 102 21.50 -29.66 13.53
N ALA A 103 22.76 -29.28 13.28
CA ALA A 103 23.10 -27.93 12.84
C ALA A 103 22.49 -27.59 11.46
N ALA A 104 22.56 -28.52 10.50
CA ALA A 104 21.98 -28.33 9.18
C ALA A 104 20.46 -28.19 9.25
N ALA A 105 19.77 -29.06 9.97
CA ALA A 105 18.32 -28.99 10.17
C ALA A 105 17.92 -27.69 10.88
N GLY A 106 18.65 -27.27 11.92
CA GLY A 106 18.43 -26.03 12.65
C GLY A 106 18.63 -24.78 11.78
N ALA A 107 19.63 -24.80 10.88
CA ALA A 107 19.86 -23.72 9.92
C ALA A 107 18.70 -23.57 8.92
N VAL A 108 18.18 -24.69 8.40
CA VAL A 108 17.02 -24.69 7.48
C VAL A 108 15.78 -24.13 8.17
N ILE A 109 15.45 -24.60 9.38
CA ILE A 109 14.30 -24.11 10.15
C ILE A 109 14.45 -22.63 10.50
N GLY A 110 15.65 -22.19 10.89
CA GLY A 110 15.95 -20.78 11.17
C GLY A 110 15.82 -19.90 9.92
N GLY A 111 16.20 -20.41 8.76
CA GLY A 111 16.03 -19.75 7.46
C GLY A 111 14.57 -19.61 7.07
N MET A 112 13.77 -20.66 7.23
CA MET A 112 12.32 -20.63 6.96
C MET A 112 11.61 -19.58 7.84
N ARG A 113 11.88 -19.58 9.15
CA ARG A 113 11.30 -18.59 10.07
C ARG A 113 11.64 -17.15 9.69
N ARG A 114 12.88 -16.90 9.22
CA ARG A 114 13.29 -15.59 8.74
C ARG A 114 12.51 -15.17 7.47
N ASN A 115 12.28 -16.11 6.56
CA ASN A 115 11.50 -15.82 5.35
C ASN A 115 10.03 -15.56 5.66
N ASP A 116 9.44 -16.31 6.60
CA ASP A 116 8.07 -16.08 7.06
C ASP A 116 7.91 -14.73 7.74
N GLN A 117 8.89 -14.31 8.55
CA GLN A 117 8.88 -13.00 9.16
C GLN A 117 8.98 -11.88 8.12
N LYS A 118 9.90 -11.99 7.16
CA LYS A 118 10.01 -11.01 6.07
C LYS A 118 8.70 -10.89 5.28
N ARG A 119 8.04 -12.01 4.99
CA ARG A 119 6.73 -11.99 4.31
C ARG A 119 5.67 -11.27 5.13
N LYS A 120 5.63 -11.49 6.44
CA LYS A 120 4.70 -10.80 7.36
C LYS A 120 4.99 -9.31 7.42
N GLU A 121 6.26 -8.91 7.48
CA GLU A 121 6.67 -7.50 7.48
C GLU A 121 6.30 -6.82 6.16
N GLN A 122 6.49 -7.50 5.01
CA GLN A 122 6.07 -6.99 3.71
C GLN A 122 4.55 -6.87 3.60
N GLN A 123 3.80 -7.85 4.11
CA GLN A 123 2.33 -7.79 4.13
C GLN A 123 1.83 -6.65 5.03
N ALA A 124 2.42 -6.48 6.22
CA ALA A 124 2.08 -5.38 7.12
C ALA A 124 2.37 -4.00 6.48
N GLN A 125 3.50 -3.88 5.77
CA GLN A 125 3.84 -2.66 5.04
C GLN A 125 2.82 -2.37 3.94
N GLN A 126 2.46 -3.37 3.12
CA GLN A 126 1.46 -3.22 2.06
C GLN A 126 0.08 -2.84 2.61
N GLN A 127 -0.33 -3.47 3.72
CA GLN A 127 -1.60 -3.14 4.38
C GLN A 127 -1.59 -1.70 4.89
N TRP A 128 -0.51 -1.27 5.54
CA TRP A 128 -0.36 0.10 6.00
C TRP A 128 -0.41 1.11 4.84
N GLU A 129 0.29 0.84 3.73
CA GLU A 129 0.25 1.70 2.54
C GLU A 129 -1.16 1.82 1.96
N GLN A 130 -1.87 0.69 1.84
CA GLN A 130 -3.26 0.68 1.37
C GLN A 130 -4.19 1.45 2.30
N GLU A 131 -4.01 1.32 3.61
CA GLU A 131 -4.78 2.05 4.61
C GLU A 131 -4.53 3.56 4.53
N GLN A 132 -3.27 4.01 4.39
CA GLN A 132 -2.96 5.43 4.22
C GLN A 132 -3.59 6.00 2.94
N VAL A 133 -3.55 5.25 1.84
CA VAL A 133 -4.21 5.65 0.58
C VAL A 133 -5.73 5.72 0.76
N ALA A 134 -6.34 4.76 1.45
CA ALA A 134 -7.78 4.74 1.71
C ALA A 134 -8.21 5.94 2.56
N ILE A 135 -7.49 6.25 3.64
CA ILE A 135 -7.74 7.41 4.51
C ILE A 135 -7.66 8.72 3.71
N TYR A 136 -6.61 8.87 2.90
CA TYR A 136 -6.45 10.05 2.05
C TYR A 136 -7.61 10.19 1.06
N THR A 137 -7.98 9.11 0.39
CA THR A 137 -9.07 9.08 -0.59
C THR A 137 -10.41 9.40 0.06
N GLU A 138 -10.70 8.86 1.24
CA GLU A 138 -11.92 9.17 1.99
C GLU A 138 -12.01 10.65 2.36
N ASN A 139 -10.92 11.22 2.90
CA ASN A 139 -10.87 12.63 3.27
C ASN A 139 -11.04 13.53 2.04
N ARG A 140 -10.39 13.19 0.92
CA ARG A 140 -10.56 13.91 -0.34
C ARG A 140 -12.00 13.84 -0.86
N ASN A 141 -12.62 12.66 -0.81
CA ASN A 141 -14.02 12.50 -1.23
C ASN A 141 -14.98 13.28 -0.33
N ARG A 142 -14.71 13.36 0.97
CA ARG A 142 -15.49 14.18 1.90
C ARG A 142 -15.36 15.66 1.55
N TYR A 143 -14.14 16.13 1.29
CA TYR A 143 -13.89 17.49 0.81
C TYR A 143 -14.61 17.75 -0.52
N ASN A 144 -14.50 16.88 -1.50
CA ASN A 144 -15.12 17.03 -2.81
C ASN A 144 -16.65 17.19 -2.68
N ARG A 145 -17.29 16.39 -1.83
CA ARG A 145 -18.73 16.51 -1.57
C ARG A 145 -19.10 17.86 -0.92
N ALA A 146 -18.33 18.30 0.05
CA ALA A 146 -18.56 19.62 0.66
C ALA A 146 -18.36 20.76 -0.34
N TYR A 147 -17.28 20.70 -1.12
CA TYR A 147 -16.97 21.69 -2.15
C TYR A 147 -18.05 21.75 -3.23
N ALA A 148 -18.49 20.59 -3.73
CA ALA A 148 -19.59 20.51 -4.69
C ALA A 148 -20.90 21.10 -4.14
N ALA A 149 -21.29 20.72 -2.92
CA ALA A 149 -22.50 21.25 -2.29
C ALA A 149 -22.47 22.79 -2.10
N CYS A 150 -21.30 23.36 -1.77
CA CYS A 150 -21.13 24.81 -1.70
C CYS A 150 -21.32 25.49 -3.06
N LEU A 151 -20.72 24.92 -4.11
CA LEU A 151 -20.84 25.46 -5.48
C LEU A 151 -22.27 25.31 -6.03
N GLU A 152 -22.92 24.18 -5.78
CA GLU A 152 -24.33 23.98 -6.15
C GLU A 152 -25.25 25.00 -5.46
N GLY A 153 -24.95 25.35 -4.19
CA GLY A 153 -25.63 26.42 -3.48
C GLY A 153 -25.40 27.84 -4.05
N LYS A 154 -24.46 27.98 -4.97
CA LYS A 154 -24.14 29.20 -5.72
C LYS A 154 -24.51 29.09 -7.21
N ASP A 155 -25.41 28.20 -7.54
CA ASP A 155 -25.94 27.95 -8.90
C ASP A 155 -24.92 27.38 -9.90
N TYR A 156 -23.87 26.69 -9.45
CA TYR A 156 -23.02 25.90 -10.34
C TYR A 156 -23.58 24.48 -10.52
N THR A 157 -23.33 23.88 -11.67
CA THR A 157 -23.53 22.44 -11.88
C THR A 157 -22.20 21.72 -11.66
N VAL A 158 -22.16 20.77 -10.72
CA VAL A 158 -20.95 19.97 -10.40
C VAL A 158 -21.18 18.51 -10.73
N ARG A 159 -20.22 17.89 -11.41
CA ARG A 159 -20.28 16.48 -11.82
C ARG A 159 -18.93 15.80 -11.62
#